data_557782d0c2ea48e84ba55b85078d55b8
#
_entry.id   557782d0c2ea48e84ba55b85078d55b8
#
_cell.length_a   1.000
_cell.length_b   1.000
_cell.length_c   1.000
_cell.angle_alpha   90.00
_cell.angle_beta   90.00
_cell.angle_gamma   90.00
#
_symmetry.space_group_name_H-M   'P 1'
#
loop_
_entity.id
_entity.type
_entity.pdbx_description
1 polymer ?
#
loop_
_entity_poly.entity_id
_entity_poly.type
_entity_poly.pdbx_seq_one_letter_code
_entity_poly.pdbx_strand_id
1 'polypeptide(L)'
;MRLLLLYDYPPQPAGLSTQGDLLFRGLTEAGVDCLPAPRTGDLQKEWMYKCYKPSAAVGIGWWGYLPELVLHPRRFGIAPVPWLVADGWVANYQDELNSLPLILTTSSWVSETYARDGISHDKMVVQPIGCDIESFVPLPKSHPKIRAIRESLGVADDEKLLLTIGGDAASKGSQEMMIALAKIDSEFPKWRYVCKVWKQERTERQNELDFSLAESLGIRHKITYLEGVLSREFMPYLYNACDIYAGPSRQEGFGMPHVEAQACGIPVLSVDAMGIKETVVHGETGFLAGVGEWISIGECEVGVEEGYPERRLVKFPEPKVVAVRANTDDLAEGALQLMTDDKSVGRMGSAARRHVERNFDYRDVAKRVMDLIAERVPGARSA
;
A
#
# COMPACT_ATOMS: atom_id res chain seq x y z
N MET A 1 27.68 9.96 -3.10
CA MET A 1 26.78 9.04 -3.85
C MET A 1 25.68 9.87 -4.51
N ARG A 2 25.49 9.72 -5.81
CA ARG A 2 24.41 10.35 -6.58
C ARG A 2 23.36 9.31 -6.94
N LEU A 3 22.09 9.57 -6.67
CA LEU A 3 21.00 8.62 -6.92
C LEU A 3 19.99 9.20 -7.92
N LEU A 4 19.51 8.36 -8.82
CA LEU A 4 18.35 8.67 -9.66
C LEU A 4 17.17 7.82 -9.20
N LEU A 5 16.02 8.44 -8.96
CA LEU A 5 14.82 7.74 -8.51
C LEU A 5 13.83 7.62 -9.67
N LEU A 6 13.51 6.39 -10.06
CA LEU A 6 12.62 6.07 -11.18
C LEU A 6 11.27 5.61 -10.63
N TYR A 7 10.24 6.44 -10.76
CA TYR A 7 8.88 6.13 -10.30
C TYR A 7 7.82 6.86 -11.13
N ASP A 8 6.56 6.80 -10.76
CA ASP A 8 5.50 7.57 -11.40
C ASP A 8 5.60 9.05 -10.98
N TYR A 9 6.53 9.76 -11.64
CA TYR A 9 6.86 11.16 -11.42
C TYR A 9 6.33 12.04 -12.58
N PRO A 10 5.80 13.25 -12.32
CA PRO A 10 5.61 13.88 -11.01
C PRO A 10 4.61 13.12 -10.13
N PRO A 11 4.68 13.30 -8.78
CA PRO A 11 3.86 12.49 -7.85
C PRO A 11 2.38 12.50 -8.18
N GLN A 12 1.80 11.31 -8.20
CA GLN A 12 0.38 11.06 -8.40
C GLN A 12 -0.21 10.45 -7.12
N PRO A 13 -1.51 10.58 -6.85
CA PRO A 13 -2.15 10.01 -5.66
C PRO A 13 -2.31 8.49 -5.77
N ALA A 14 -1.20 7.78 -5.90
CA ALA A 14 -1.09 6.32 -6.03
C ALA A 14 0.05 5.80 -5.16
N GLY A 15 -0.03 4.54 -4.70
CA GLY A 15 0.91 3.93 -3.78
C GLY A 15 2.36 3.98 -4.25
N LEU A 16 2.65 3.51 -5.47
CA LEU A 16 4.02 3.49 -6.03
C LEU A 16 4.59 4.91 -6.17
N SER A 17 3.76 5.85 -6.60
CA SER A 17 4.17 7.26 -6.74
C SER A 17 4.50 7.88 -5.37
N THR A 18 3.67 7.62 -4.36
CA THR A 18 3.90 8.09 -2.99
C THR A 18 5.15 7.44 -2.38
N GLN A 19 5.39 6.15 -2.62
CA GLN A 19 6.60 5.44 -2.18
C GLN A 19 7.86 6.12 -2.72
N GLY A 20 7.88 6.44 -4.02
CA GLY A 20 9.00 7.12 -4.66
C GLY A 20 9.21 8.54 -4.15
N ASP A 21 8.13 9.30 -3.95
CA ASP A 21 8.18 10.67 -3.45
C ASP A 21 8.70 10.74 -2.00
N LEU A 22 8.24 9.85 -1.13
CA LEU A 22 8.72 9.77 0.25
C LEU A 22 10.21 9.40 0.31
N LEU A 23 10.67 8.48 -0.55
CA LEU A 23 12.11 8.18 -0.65
C LEU A 23 12.90 9.40 -1.14
N PHE A 24 12.41 10.08 -2.17
CA PHE A 24 13.07 11.28 -2.70
C PHE A 24 13.19 12.38 -1.64
N ARG A 25 12.11 12.67 -0.91
CA ARG A 25 12.11 13.65 0.18
C ARG A 25 13.09 13.28 1.28
N GLY A 26 13.03 12.04 1.77
CA GLY A 26 13.91 11.58 2.86
C GLY A 26 15.39 11.60 2.48
N LEU A 27 15.76 11.22 1.26
CA LEU A 27 17.13 11.32 0.76
C LEU A 27 17.57 12.78 0.63
N THR A 28 16.72 13.67 0.12
CA THR A 28 17.01 15.10 -0.01
C THR A 28 17.24 15.75 1.36
N GLU A 29 16.38 15.45 2.33
CA GLU A 29 16.51 15.93 3.72
C GLU A 29 17.78 15.40 4.41
N ALA A 30 18.22 14.19 4.05
CA ALA A 30 19.49 13.62 4.50
C ALA A 30 20.73 14.19 3.77
N GLY A 31 20.54 15.15 2.85
CA GLY A 31 21.63 15.78 2.10
C GLY A 31 22.21 14.89 1.00
N VAL A 32 21.51 13.87 0.56
CA VAL A 32 21.95 13.01 -0.55
C VAL A 32 21.69 13.72 -1.87
N ASP A 33 22.68 13.74 -2.74
CA ASP A 33 22.53 14.22 -4.13
C ASP A 33 21.64 13.22 -4.89
N CYS A 34 20.36 13.57 -5.08
CA CYS A 34 19.40 12.70 -5.77
C CYS A 34 18.43 13.50 -6.63
N LEU A 35 17.98 12.90 -7.73
CA LEU A 35 17.01 13.47 -8.65
C LEU A 35 15.88 12.47 -8.94
N PRO A 36 14.63 12.94 -9.08
CA PRO A 36 13.53 12.09 -9.52
C PRO A 36 13.40 12.11 -11.05
N ALA A 37 12.94 11.02 -11.64
CA ALA A 37 12.59 10.93 -13.04
C ALA A 37 11.39 10.01 -13.28
N PRO A 38 10.55 10.29 -14.29
CA PRO A 38 9.49 9.37 -14.67
C PRO A 38 10.08 8.06 -15.18
N ARG A 39 9.61 6.92 -14.65
CA ARG A 39 10.12 5.60 -15.06
C ARG A 39 9.95 5.33 -16.57
N THR A 40 8.89 5.86 -17.18
CA THR A 40 8.57 5.69 -18.60
C THR A 40 9.19 6.76 -19.52
N GLY A 41 9.88 7.76 -18.97
CA GLY A 41 10.48 8.87 -19.73
C GLY A 41 11.86 8.54 -20.27
N ASP A 42 12.01 7.65 -21.25
CA ASP A 42 13.30 7.13 -21.71
C ASP A 42 14.28 8.21 -22.15
N LEU A 43 13.84 9.15 -22.99
CA LEU A 43 14.69 10.25 -23.45
C LEU A 43 15.23 11.10 -22.29
N GLN A 44 14.37 11.42 -21.32
CA GLN A 44 14.74 12.18 -20.13
C GLN A 44 15.73 11.39 -19.26
N LYS A 45 15.47 10.09 -19.03
CA LYS A 45 16.39 9.20 -18.29
C LYS A 45 17.76 9.12 -18.94
N GLU A 46 17.82 8.91 -20.26
CA GLU A 46 19.09 8.86 -20.99
C GLU A 46 19.91 10.13 -20.83
N TRP A 47 19.24 11.28 -20.90
CA TRP A 47 19.90 12.55 -20.69
C TRP A 47 20.45 12.68 -19.27
N MET A 48 19.69 12.27 -18.26
CA MET A 48 20.10 12.26 -16.86
C MET A 48 21.27 11.28 -16.64
N TYR A 49 21.27 10.10 -17.24
CA TYR A 49 22.39 9.17 -17.14
C TYR A 49 23.70 9.76 -17.69
N LYS A 50 23.63 10.49 -18.82
CA LYS A 50 24.81 11.09 -19.47
C LYS A 50 25.32 12.34 -18.73
N CYS A 51 24.41 13.19 -18.25
CA CYS A 51 24.77 14.50 -17.68
C CYS A 51 24.92 14.45 -16.15
N TYR A 52 23.98 13.82 -15.45
CA TYR A 52 24.00 13.71 -13.99
C TYR A 52 24.91 12.58 -13.50
N LYS A 53 25.04 11.50 -14.28
CA LYS A 53 25.89 10.33 -14.01
C LYS A 53 25.64 9.75 -12.61
N PRO A 54 24.42 9.25 -12.32
CA PRO A 54 24.13 8.68 -11.02
C PRO A 54 24.96 7.43 -10.76
N SER A 55 25.33 7.19 -9.50
CA SER A 55 26.01 5.97 -9.05
C SER A 55 25.08 4.76 -9.10
N ALA A 56 23.78 4.99 -8.83
CA ALA A 56 22.73 3.98 -8.92
C ALA A 56 21.39 4.62 -9.28
N ALA A 57 20.50 3.79 -9.84
CA ALA A 57 19.11 4.15 -10.11
C ALA A 57 18.18 3.28 -9.24
N VAL A 58 17.44 3.90 -8.32
CA VAL A 58 16.43 3.21 -7.51
C VAL A 58 15.11 3.24 -8.25
N GLY A 59 14.61 2.07 -8.65
CA GLY A 59 13.37 1.92 -9.41
C GLY A 59 12.21 1.43 -8.57
N ILE A 60 11.10 2.16 -8.51
CA ILE A 60 9.90 1.80 -7.74
C ILE A 60 8.86 1.15 -8.66
N GLY A 61 8.42 -0.07 -8.32
CA GLY A 61 7.42 -0.75 -9.12
C GLY A 61 7.20 -2.21 -8.75
N TRP A 62 6.94 -3.02 -9.75
CA TRP A 62 6.78 -4.46 -9.68
C TRP A 62 7.59 -5.12 -10.81
N TRP A 63 7.66 -6.45 -10.84
CA TRP A 63 8.50 -7.15 -11.81
C TRP A 63 8.15 -6.84 -13.28
N GLY A 64 6.90 -6.55 -13.63
CA GLY A 64 6.51 -6.15 -14.99
C GLY A 64 7.15 -4.84 -15.47
N TYR A 65 7.55 -3.96 -14.57
CA TYR A 65 8.26 -2.71 -14.90
C TYR A 65 9.77 -2.87 -15.00
N LEU A 66 10.27 -4.09 -15.03
CA LEU A 66 11.72 -4.36 -15.10
C LEU A 66 12.42 -3.71 -16.31
N PRO A 67 11.81 -3.65 -17.51
CA PRO A 67 12.41 -2.94 -18.64
C PRO A 67 12.80 -1.50 -18.30
N GLU A 68 11.92 -0.75 -17.65
CA GLU A 68 12.15 0.65 -17.29
C GLU A 68 13.05 0.82 -16.07
N LEU A 69 12.93 -0.06 -15.08
CA LEU A 69 13.58 0.06 -13.79
C LEU A 69 14.99 -0.55 -13.76
N VAL A 70 15.23 -1.59 -14.55
CA VAL A 70 16.47 -2.38 -14.50
C VAL A 70 17.19 -2.42 -15.85
N LEU A 71 16.49 -2.85 -16.91
CA LEU A 71 17.15 -3.07 -18.19
C LEU A 71 17.60 -1.77 -18.84
N HIS A 72 16.78 -0.73 -18.75
CA HIS A 72 17.11 0.58 -19.33
C HIS A 72 18.32 1.24 -18.63
N PRO A 73 18.38 1.42 -17.30
CA PRO A 73 19.57 1.96 -16.63
C PRO A 73 20.82 1.14 -16.91
N ARG A 74 20.72 -0.18 -16.94
CA ARG A 74 21.86 -1.09 -17.17
C ARG A 74 22.51 -0.88 -18.54
N ARG A 75 21.72 -0.57 -19.59
CA ARG A 75 22.25 -0.25 -20.94
C ARG A 75 23.18 0.96 -20.93
N PHE A 76 23.04 1.84 -19.95
CA PHE A 76 23.87 3.04 -19.79
C PHE A 76 24.95 2.89 -18.71
N GLY A 77 25.16 1.66 -18.22
CA GLY A 77 26.16 1.39 -17.17
C GLY A 77 25.79 1.89 -15.79
N ILE A 78 24.51 2.22 -15.55
CA ILE A 78 24.01 2.63 -14.24
C ILE A 78 23.55 1.40 -13.49
N ALA A 79 23.99 1.26 -12.23
CA ALA A 79 23.58 0.16 -11.36
C ALA A 79 22.11 0.29 -10.95
N PRO A 80 21.20 -0.66 -11.33
CA PRO A 80 19.82 -0.59 -10.94
C PRO A 80 19.60 -1.23 -9.56
N VAL A 81 18.73 -0.61 -8.76
CA VAL A 81 18.25 -1.11 -7.46
C VAL A 81 16.73 -1.05 -7.47
N PRO A 82 16.03 -2.12 -7.88
CA PRO A 82 14.58 -2.12 -7.88
C PRO A 82 14.05 -2.28 -6.44
N TRP A 83 13.03 -1.49 -6.11
CA TRP A 83 12.24 -1.62 -4.88
C TRP A 83 10.82 -2.03 -5.25
N LEU A 84 10.52 -3.31 -5.03
CA LEU A 84 9.42 -4.00 -5.67
C LEU A 84 8.28 -4.31 -4.70
N VAL A 85 7.05 -4.20 -5.22
CA VAL A 85 5.84 -4.83 -4.68
C VAL A 85 5.56 -6.12 -5.46
N ALA A 86 4.56 -6.90 -5.06
CA ALA A 86 4.11 -8.09 -5.78
C ALA A 86 2.58 -8.19 -5.79
N ASP A 87 2.06 -8.77 -6.87
CA ASP A 87 0.65 -9.13 -7.04
C ASP A 87 0.41 -10.64 -6.84
N GLY A 88 1.29 -11.28 -6.05
CA GLY A 88 1.18 -12.68 -5.69
C GLY A 88 1.87 -13.66 -6.65
N TRP A 89 2.54 -13.21 -7.70
CA TRP A 89 3.28 -14.06 -8.64
C TRP A 89 4.34 -13.28 -9.44
N VAL A 90 5.34 -14.03 -9.99
CA VAL A 90 6.36 -13.53 -10.92
C VAL A 90 6.50 -14.56 -12.05
N ALA A 91 6.36 -14.12 -13.30
CA ALA A 91 6.40 -15.03 -14.46
C ALA A 91 7.53 -14.75 -15.45
N ASN A 92 8.31 -13.67 -15.26
CA ASN A 92 9.37 -13.27 -16.17
C ASN A 92 10.54 -12.61 -15.43
N TYR A 93 11.68 -12.47 -16.08
CA TYR A 93 12.86 -11.73 -15.62
C TYR A 93 13.61 -12.35 -14.42
N GLN A 94 13.50 -13.66 -14.18
CA GLN A 94 14.19 -14.33 -13.10
C GLN A 94 15.72 -14.19 -13.20
N ASP A 95 16.27 -14.36 -14.40
CA ASP A 95 17.72 -14.25 -14.65
C ASP A 95 18.23 -12.82 -14.42
N GLU A 96 17.48 -11.85 -14.94
CA GLU A 96 17.83 -10.43 -14.77
C GLU A 96 17.80 -10.01 -13.31
N LEU A 97 16.76 -10.41 -12.56
CA LEU A 97 16.64 -10.14 -11.13
C LEU A 97 17.75 -10.84 -10.35
N ASN A 98 18.02 -12.12 -10.62
CA ASN A 98 19.09 -12.87 -9.96
C ASN A 98 20.50 -12.34 -10.25
N SER A 99 20.67 -11.58 -11.33
CA SER A 99 21.94 -10.93 -11.65
C SER A 99 22.21 -9.63 -10.87
N LEU A 100 21.22 -9.12 -10.13
CA LEU A 100 21.33 -7.89 -9.35
C LEU A 100 22.11 -8.11 -8.04
N PRO A 101 22.84 -7.11 -7.55
CA PRO A 101 23.46 -7.16 -6.24
C PRO A 101 22.46 -6.90 -5.10
N LEU A 102 21.36 -6.18 -5.38
CA LEU A 102 20.35 -5.77 -4.40
C LEU A 102 18.99 -5.59 -5.06
N ILE A 103 17.99 -6.21 -4.44
CA ILE A 103 16.55 -6.00 -4.69
C ILE A 103 15.92 -5.63 -3.35
N LEU A 104 15.17 -4.55 -3.31
CA LEU A 104 14.36 -4.19 -2.14
C LEU A 104 12.93 -4.71 -2.34
N THR A 105 12.35 -5.32 -1.30
CA THR A 105 10.96 -5.78 -1.29
C THR A 105 10.21 -5.09 -0.17
N THR A 106 8.94 -4.77 -0.38
CA THR A 106 8.16 -3.95 0.57
C THR A 106 7.73 -4.70 1.82
N SER A 107 7.75 -6.03 1.80
CA SER A 107 7.43 -6.91 2.93
C SER A 107 8.07 -8.28 2.76
N SER A 108 8.08 -9.08 3.83
CA SER A 108 8.51 -10.49 3.77
C SER A 108 7.62 -11.30 2.83
N TRP A 109 6.31 -11.05 2.82
CA TRP A 109 5.41 -11.71 1.87
C TRP A 109 5.79 -11.44 0.41
N VAL A 110 6.17 -10.21 0.07
CA VAL A 110 6.67 -9.87 -1.27
C VAL A 110 7.97 -10.63 -1.55
N SER A 111 8.92 -10.65 -0.60
CA SER A 111 10.16 -11.42 -0.72
C SER A 111 9.90 -12.91 -0.95
N GLU A 112 9.01 -13.51 -0.17
CA GLU A 112 8.61 -14.92 -0.30
C GLU A 112 7.95 -15.21 -1.64
N THR A 113 7.11 -14.29 -2.15
CA THR A 113 6.50 -14.40 -3.48
C THR A 113 7.56 -14.46 -4.57
N TYR A 114 8.52 -13.55 -4.54
CA TYR A 114 9.63 -13.55 -5.50
C TYR A 114 10.51 -14.80 -5.37
N ALA A 115 10.83 -15.20 -4.13
CA ALA A 115 11.63 -16.40 -3.88
C ALA A 115 10.96 -17.69 -4.37
N ARG A 116 9.67 -17.84 -4.09
CA ARG A 116 8.86 -18.97 -4.59
C ARG A 116 8.90 -19.08 -6.12
N ASP A 117 9.00 -17.92 -6.79
CA ASP A 117 8.97 -17.82 -8.24
C ASP A 117 10.36 -17.76 -8.89
N GLY A 118 11.43 -18.10 -8.13
CA GLY A 118 12.77 -18.37 -8.65
C GLY A 118 13.79 -17.25 -8.43
N ILE A 119 13.50 -16.22 -7.63
CA ILE A 119 14.47 -15.19 -7.27
C ILE A 119 15.18 -15.57 -5.97
N SER A 120 16.51 -15.52 -5.95
CA SER A 120 17.31 -15.92 -4.81
C SER A 120 17.16 -14.99 -3.61
N HIS A 121 16.98 -15.55 -2.41
CA HIS A 121 16.80 -14.76 -1.18
C HIS A 121 17.98 -13.84 -0.86
N ASP A 122 19.22 -14.24 -1.22
CA ASP A 122 20.42 -13.44 -0.96
C ASP A 122 20.45 -12.12 -1.73
N LYS A 123 19.65 -12.00 -2.79
CA LYS A 123 19.48 -10.78 -3.57
C LYS A 123 18.49 -9.80 -2.95
N MET A 124 17.60 -10.29 -2.10
CA MET A 124 16.48 -9.51 -1.59
C MET A 124 16.72 -9.02 -0.16
N VAL A 125 16.31 -7.81 0.10
CA VAL A 125 16.24 -7.23 1.44
C VAL A 125 14.85 -6.63 1.64
N VAL A 126 14.19 -7.04 2.71
CA VAL A 126 12.89 -6.45 3.09
C VAL A 126 13.12 -5.02 3.57
N GLN A 127 12.54 -4.09 2.86
CA GLN A 127 12.57 -2.67 3.17
C GLN A 127 11.15 -2.13 3.12
N PRO A 128 10.51 -1.92 4.28
CA PRO A 128 9.18 -1.33 4.38
C PRO A 128 9.10 0.08 3.78
N ILE A 129 7.92 0.46 3.32
CA ILE A 129 7.65 1.81 2.80
C ILE A 129 7.54 2.79 3.96
N GLY A 130 8.00 4.02 3.76
CA GLY A 130 7.91 5.09 4.74
C GLY A 130 6.52 5.74 4.80
N CYS A 131 6.27 6.45 5.91
CA CYS A 131 5.12 7.30 6.13
C CYS A 131 5.57 8.72 6.52
N ASP A 132 4.88 9.73 6.03
CA ASP A 132 5.07 11.12 6.45
C ASP A 132 4.41 11.34 7.82
N ILE A 133 5.16 11.03 8.89
CA ILE A 133 4.69 11.14 10.27
C ILE A 133 4.49 12.58 10.76
N GLU A 134 4.90 13.58 10.00
CA GLU A 134 4.68 15.00 10.32
C GLU A 134 3.35 15.50 9.78
N SER A 135 2.96 15.03 8.58
CA SER A 135 1.67 15.35 7.99
C SER A 135 0.54 14.48 8.54
N PHE A 136 0.81 13.19 8.75
CA PHE A 136 -0.15 12.24 9.32
C PHE A 136 0.02 12.19 10.84
N VAL A 137 -0.72 13.05 11.53
CA VAL A 137 -0.69 13.18 13.00
C VAL A 137 -2.09 13.03 13.59
N PRO A 138 -2.20 12.57 14.85
CA PRO A 138 -3.48 12.56 15.55
C PRO A 138 -4.04 13.97 15.71
N LEU A 139 -5.28 14.18 15.30
CA LEU A 139 -6.02 15.43 15.45
C LEU A 139 -7.30 15.18 16.23
N PRO A 140 -7.75 16.12 17.09
CA PRO A 140 -8.98 15.94 17.85
C PRO A 140 -10.22 16.00 16.94
N LYS A 141 -11.27 15.25 17.26
CA LYS A 141 -12.56 15.27 16.51
C LYS A 141 -13.18 16.66 16.47
N SER A 142 -12.85 17.53 17.43
CA SER A 142 -13.28 18.95 17.47
C SER A 142 -12.57 19.85 16.44
N HIS A 143 -11.54 19.36 15.74
CA HIS A 143 -10.85 20.14 14.72
C HIS A 143 -11.83 20.56 13.60
N PRO A 144 -11.88 21.87 13.19
CA PRO A 144 -12.91 22.37 12.28
C PRO A 144 -13.05 21.60 10.96
N LYS A 145 -11.92 21.21 10.34
CA LYS A 145 -11.93 20.43 9.08
C LYS A 145 -12.48 19.03 9.29
N ILE A 146 -12.19 18.40 10.44
CA ILE A 146 -12.67 17.05 10.75
C ILE A 146 -14.19 17.08 10.98
N ARG A 147 -14.69 18.07 11.73
CA ARG A 147 -16.13 18.27 11.93
C ARG A 147 -16.83 18.48 10.59
N ALA A 148 -16.32 19.37 9.74
CA ALA A 148 -16.90 19.63 8.41
C ALA A 148 -16.93 18.36 7.53
N ILE A 149 -15.90 17.49 7.59
CA ILE A 149 -15.91 16.21 6.89
C ILE A 149 -17.00 15.29 7.44
N ARG A 150 -17.10 15.11 8.75
CA ARG A 150 -18.15 14.27 9.36
C ARG A 150 -19.56 14.79 9.04
N GLU A 151 -19.78 16.09 9.14
CA GLU A 151 -21.04 16.75 8.76
C GLU A 151 -21.38 16.51 7.28
N SER A 152 -20.41 16.68 6.38
CA SER A 152 -20.61 16.43 4.92
C SER A 152 -20.91 14.98 4.58
N LEU A 153 -20.46 14.04 5.41
CA LEU A 153 -20.72 12.61 5.28
C LEU A 153 -22.00 12.18 6.00
N GLY A 154 -22.71 13.10 6.66
CA GLY A 154 -23.93 12.81 7.41
C GLY A 154 -23.70 11.94 8.65
N VAL A 155 -22.50 12.01 9.26
CA VAL A 155 -22.12 11.24 10.44
C VAL A 155 -22.53 12.01 11.70
N ALA A 156 -23.42 11.45 12.50
CA ALA A 156 -23.82 12.05 13.78
C ALA A 156 -22.69 11.94 14.85
N ASP A 157 -22.77 12.76 15.90
CA ASP A 157 -21.74 12.79 16.94
C ASP A 157 -21.62 11.46 17.72
N ASP A 158 -22.70 10.69 17.79
CA ASP A 158 -22.79 9.39 18.46
C ASP A 158 -22.64 8.19 17.49
N GLU A 159 -22.38 8.44 16.21
CA GLU A 159 -22.09 7.41 15.23
C GLU A 159 -20.59 7.18 15.08
N LYS A 160 -20.20 5.92 14.88
CA LYS A 160 -18.83 5.52 14.52
C LYS A 160 -18.66 5.54 13.01
N LEU A 161 -17.56 6.15 12.55
CA LEU A 161 -17.20 6.21 11.13
C LEU A 161 -16.10 5.21 10.81
N LEU A 162 -16.40 4.23 9.95
CA LEU A 162 -15.41 3.33 9.38
C LEU A 162 -14.98 3.83 7.99
N LEU A 163 -13.72 3.66 7.66
CA LEU A 163 -13.14 4.16 6.40
C LEU A 163 -12.31 3.09 5.71
N THR A 164 -12.57 2.86 4.42
CA THR A 164 -11.69 2.11 3.50
C THR A 164 -11.17 3.05 2.42
N ILE A 165 -9.88 2.93 2.08
CA ILE A 165 -9.24 3.73 1.03
C ILE A 165 -8.57 2.81 0.02
N GLY A 166 -8.84 3.03 -1.28
CA GLY A 166 -8.21 2.30 -2.36
C GLY A 166 -8.49 2.88 -3.74
N GLY A 167 -7.96 2.24 -4.76
CA GLY A 167 -8.33 2.52 -6.15
C GLY A 167 -9.76 2.02 -6.44
N ASP A 168 -10.07 0.82 -5.98
CA ASP A 168 -11.43 0.27 -5.86
C ASP A 168 -11.65 -0.23 -4.41
N ALA A 169 -12.90 -0.29 -3.98
CA ALA A 169 -13.22 -0.71 -2.62
C ALA A 169 -13.19 -2.24 -2.46
N ALA A 170 -13.56 -3.00 -3.50
CA ALA A 170 -13.66 -4.46 -3.43
C ALA A 170 -12.31 -5.13 -3.21
N SER A 171 -11.24 -4.68 -3.89
CA SER A 171 -9.88 -5.20 -3.65
C SER A 171 -9.38 -4.90 -2.24
N LYS A 172 -9.99 -3.91 -1.57
CA LYS A 172 -9.70 -3.52 -0.19
C LYS A 172 -10.64 -4.18 0.84
N GLY A 173 -11.46 -5.15 0.40
CA GLY A 173 -12.32 -5.95 1.26
C GLY A 173 -13.60 -5.26 1.70
N SER A 174 -14.11 -4.29 0.94
CA SER A 174 -15.36 -3.59 1.27
C SER A 174 -16.57 -4.52 1.41
N GLN A 175 -16.64 -5.55 0.56
CA GLN A 175 -17.74 -6.52 0.60
C GLN A 175 -17.70 -7.35 1.88
N GLU A 176 -16.52 -7.82 2.29
CA GLU A 176 -16.32 -8.53 3.55
C GLU A 176 -16.71 -7.64 4.75
N MET A 177 -16.34 -6.35 4.70
CA MET A 177 -16.76 -5.39 5.73
C MET A 177 -18.27 -5.15 5.76
N MET A 178 -18.94 -5.03 4.60
CA MET A 178 -20.38 -4.87 4.53
C MET A 178 -21.13 -6.08 5.13
N ILE A 179 -20.65 -7.30 4.83
CA ILE A 179 -21.19 -8.52 5.43
C ILE A 179 -20.99 -8.52 6.95
N ALA A 180 -19.80 -8.17 7.41
CA ALA A 180 -19.48 -8.08 8.84
C ALA A 180 -20.35 -7.04 9.57
N LEU A 181 -20.49 -5.84 9.00
CA LEU A 181 -21.29 -4.76 9.56
C LEU A 181 -22.78 -5.10 9.59
N ALA A 182 -23.30 -5.79 8.58
CA ALA A 182 -24.69 -6.25 8.56
C ALA A 182 -24.98 -7.25 9.69
N LYS A 183 -24.01 -8.11 10.05
CA LYS A 183 -24.16 -9.08 11.15
C LYS A 183 -24.35 -8.41 12.52
N ILE A 184 -23.73 -7.26 12.73
CA ILE A 184 -23.75 -6.55 14.01
C ILE A 184 -24.71 -5.35 14.03
N ASP A 185 -25.39 -5.06 12.92
CA ASP A 185 -26.25 -3.87 12.79
C ASP A 185 -27.38 -3.81 13.82
N SER A 186 -27.94 -4.95 14.18
CA SER A 186 -29.00 -5.02 15.21
C SER A 186 -28.46 -4.80 16.64
N GLU A 187 -27.20 -5.11 16.90
CA GLU A 187 -26.54 -4.95 18.20
C GLU A 187 -25.97 -3.54 18.37
N PHE A 188 -25.34 -3.01 17.33
CA PHE A 188 -24.78 -1.66 17.31
C PHE A 188 -25.18 -0.92 16.01
N PRO A 189 -26.33 -0.21 15.97
CA PRO A 189 -26.83 0.42 14.74
C PRO A 189 -26.17 1.78 14.41
N LYS A 190 -25.37 2.35 15.30
CA LYS A 190 -24.82 3.72 15.19
C LYS A 190 -23.47 3.75 14.50
N TRP A 191 -23.47 3.42 13.20
CA TRP A 191 -22.26 3.46 12.38
C TRP A 191 -22.53 3.93 10.96
N ARG A 192 -21.48 4.45 10.32
CA ARG A 192 -21.40 4.78 8.90
C ARG A 192 -20.15 4.14 8.32
N TYR A 193 -20.22 3.70 7.08
CA TYR A 193 -19.08 3.15 6.36
C TYR A 193 -18.82 3.93 5.09
N VAL A 194 -17.60 4.43 4.95
CA VAL A 194 -17.15 5.24 3.81
C VAL A 194 -16.07 4.51 3.05
N CYS A 195 -16.25 4.39 1.73
CA CYS A 195 -15.25 3.88 0.81
C CYS A 195 -14.74 5.03 -0.07
N LYS A 196 -13.48 5.42 0.08
CA LYS A 196 -12.82 6.39 -0.81
C LYS A 196 -12.19 5.63 -1.96
N VAL A 197 -12.64 5.89 -3.18
CA VAL A 197 -12.24 5.17 -4.41
C VAL A 197 -11.90 6.14 -5.55
N TRP A 198 -11.20 5.65 -6.57
CA TRP A 198 -11.00 6.43 -7.79
C TRP A 198 -12.29 6.47 -8.62
N LYS A 199 -12.39 7.48 -9.47
CA LYS A 199 -13.46 7.59 -10.46
C LYS A 199 -12.96 7.07 -11.81
N GLN A 200 -13.24 5.80 -12.10
CA GLN A 200 -12.85 5.12 -13.34
C GLN A 200 -13.95 4.12 -13.71
N GLU A 201 -14.13 3.82 -14.99
CA GLU A 201 -15.18 2.90 -15.48
C GLU A 201 -15.17 1.52 -14.78
N ARG A 202 -13.98 0.95 -14.57
CA ARG A 202 -13.85 -0.31 -13.83
C ARG A 202 -14.32 -0.19 -12.38
N THR A 203 -14.00 0.93 -11.73
CA THR A 203 -14.40 1.20 -10.35
C THR A 203 -15.90 1.42 -10.24
N GLU A 204 -16.50 2.16 -11.18
CA GLU A 204 -17.96 2.40 -11.22
C GLU A 204 -18.73 1.08 -11.30
N ARG A 205 -18.34 0.17 -12.20
CA ARG A 205 -18.96 -1.17 -12.28
C ARG A 205 -18.81 -1.99 -10.98
N GLN A 206 -17.67 -1.89 -10.33
CA GLN A 206 -17.45 -2.54 -9.04
C GLN A 206 -18.30 -1.93 -7.93
N ASN A 207 -18.44 -0.60 -7.91
CA ASN A 207 -19.31 0.10 -6.95
C ASN A 207 -20.77 -0.33 -7.07
N GLU A 208 -21.27 -0.57 -8.30
CA GLU A 208 -22.64 -1.08 -8.52
C GLU A 208 -22.85 -2.47 -7.88
N LEU A 209 -21.86 -3.36 -7.98
CA LEU A 209 -21.92 -4.67 -7.32
C LEU A 209 -21.93 -4.53 -5.78
N ASP A 210 -21.09 -3.63 -5.25
CA ASP A 210 -21.02 -3.34 -3.82
C ASP A 210 -22.34 -2.73 -3.31
N PHE A 211 -22.96 -1.84 -4.08
CA PHE A 211 -24.28 -1.28 -3.75
C PHE A 211 -25.39 -2.33 -3.75
N SER A 212 -25.39 -3.21 -4.75
CA SER A 212 -26.35 -4.33 -4.82
C SER A 212 -26.20 -5.27 -3.62
N LEU A 213 -24.98 -5.54 -3.19
CA LEU A 213 -24.73 -6.30 -1.95
C LEU A 213 -25.27 -5.56 -0.72
N ALA A 214 -24.95 -4.27 -0.58
CA ALA A 214 -25.39 -3.47 0.55
C ALA A 214 -26.93 -3.35 0.63
N GLU A 215 -27.62 -3.30 -0.52
CA GLU A 215 -29.07 -3.35 -0.62
C GLU A 215 -29.63 -4.69 -0.15
N SER A 216 -29.04 -5.80 -0.61
CA SER A 216 -29.46 -7.16 -0.20
C SER A 216 -29.27 -7.40 1.30
N LEU A 217 -28.28 -6.73 1.92
CA LEU A 217 -28.01 -6.77 3.35
C LEU A 217 -28.85 -5.76 4.17
N GLY A 218 -29.62 -4.89 3.51
CA GLY A 218 -30.44 -3.85 4.18
C GLY A 218 -29.67 -2.65 4.73
N ILE A 219 -28.38 -2.52 4.44
CA ILE A 219 -27.48 -1.50 5.01
C ILE A 219 -27.05 -0.40 4.01
N ARG A 220 -27.61 -0.37 2.80
CA ARG A 220 -27.23 0.56 1.74
C ARG A 220 -27.24 2.04 2.19
N HIS A 221 -28.19 2.40 3.03
CA HIS A 221 -28.35 3.75 3.56
C HIS A 221 -27.25 4.21 4.52
N LYS A 222 -26.39 3.30 4.97
CA LYS A 222 -25.22 3.56 5.84
C LYS A 222 -23.90 3.60 5.09
N ILE A 223 -23.90 3.30 3.77
CA ILE A 223 -22.71 3.19 2.95
C ILE A 223 -22.57 4.41 2.05
N THR A 224 -21.41 5.05 2.08
CA THR A 224 -21.07 6.21 1.23
C THR A 224 -19.78 5.95 0.45
N TYR A 225 -19.81 6.25 -0.85
CA TYR A 225 -18.63 6.21 -1.72
C TYR A 225 -18.16 7.63 -2.01
N LEU A 226 -16.90 7.93 -1.65
CA LEU A 226 -16.21 9.15 -2.04
C LEU A 226 -15.42 8.87 -3.31
N GLU A 227 -16.02 9.18 -4.45
CA GLU A 227 -15.40 8.96 -5.76
C GLU A 227 -14.52 10.14 -6.15
N GLY A 228 -13.33 9.84 -6.63
CA GLY A 228 -12.41 10.83 -7.16
C GLY A 228 -11.07 10.87 -6.45
N VAL A 229 -10.28 11.89 -6.79
CA VAL A 229 -8.94 12.11 -6.24
C VAL A 229 -9.00 13.17 -5.14
N LEU A 230 -8.41 12.87 -4.01
CA LEU A 230 -8.18 13.83 -2.92
C LEU A 230 -6.70 14.19 -2.89
N SER A 231 -6.37 15.43 -2.57
CA SER A 231 -4.98 15.86 -2.44
C SER A 231 -4.32 15.18 -1.23
N ARG A 232 -3.01 15.02 -1.29
CA ARG A 232 -2.21 14.40 -0.22
C ARG A 232 -2.39 15.13 1.11
N GLU A 233 -2.49 16.46 1.07
CA GLU A 233 -2.66 17.33 2.25
C GLU A 233 -4.05 17.20 2.88
N PHE A 234 -5.05 16.71 2.13
CA PHE A 234 -6.39 16.48 2.66
C PHE A 234 -6.52 15.13 3.36
N MET A 235 -5.71 14.14 2.97
CA MET A 235 -5.82 12.78 3.48
C MET A 235 -5.71 12.66 5.00
N PRO A 236 -4.80 13.37 5.71
CA PRO A 236 -4.74 13.31 7.17
C PRO A 236 -6.07 13.69 7.85
N TYR A 237 -6.81 14.66 7.30
CA TYR A 237 -8.11 15.05 7.86
C TYR A 237 -9.17 14.00 7.63
N LEU A 238 -9.15 13.31 6.49
CA LEU A 238 -10.07 12.20 6.21
C LEU A 238 -9.80 11.02 7.17
N TYR A 239 -8.55 10.63 7.38
CA TYR A 239 -8.20 9.60 8.38
C TYR A 239 -8.64 10.00 9.78
N ASN A 240 -8.35 11.22 10.21
CA ASN A 240 -8.77 11.70 11.53
C ASN A 240 -10.31 11.85 11.67
N ALA A 241 -11.06 11.94 10.58
CA ALA A 241 -12.51 11.95 10.63
C ALA A 241 -13.09 10.58 10.98
N CYS A 242 -12.43 9.47 10.62
CA CYS A 242 -12.89 8.13 10.95
C CYS A 242 -12.50 7.71 12.37
N ASP A 243 -13.21 6.72 12.90
CA ASP A 243 -12.97 6.10 14.20
C ASP A 243 -12.21 4.78 14.06
N ILE A 244 -12.37 4.11 12.91
CA ILE A 244 -11.73 2.84 12.56
C ILE A 244 -11.32 2.90 11.08
N TYR A 245 -10.08 2.56 10.78
CA TYR A 245 -9.69 2.25 9.41
C TYR A 245 -9.97 0.77 9.13
N ALA A 246 -10.91 0.49 8.23
CA ALA A 246 -11.35 -0.85 7.89
C ALA A 246 -10.85 -1.23 6.49
N GLY A 247 -9.73 -1.92 6.42
CA GLY A 247 -9.08 -2.29 5.17
C GLY A 247 -8.66 -3.75 5.12
N PRO A 248 -9.60 -4.75 5.18
CA PRO A 248 -9.24 -6.16 5.05
C PRO A 248 -8.93 -6.52 3.60
N SER A 249 -7.84 -5.94 3.08
CA SER A 249 -7.46 -6.01 1.67
C SER A 249 -7.29 -7.45 1.20
N ARG A 250 -7.90 -7.76 0.06
CA ARG A 250 -7.79 -9.09 -0.57
C ARG A 250 -6.38 -9.35 -1.10
N GLN A 251 -5.67 -8.29 -1.48
CA GLN A 251 -4.31 -8.35 -1.96
C GLN A 251 -3.57 -7.09 -1.51
N GLU A 252 -2.47 -7.24 -0.75
CA GLU A 252 -1.73 -6.11 -0.24
C GLU A 252 -0.25 -6.45 0.00
N GLY A 253 0.63 -5.80 -0.74
CA GLY A 253 2.08 -5.99 -0.59
C GLY A 253 2.68 -5.30 0.63
N PHE A 254 2.05 -4.23 1.13
CA PHE A 254 2.51 -3.48 2.31
C PHE A 254 1.36 -2.88 3.11
N GLY A 255 0.48 -2.10 2.48
CA GLY A 255 -0.63 -1.47 3.18
C GLY A 255 -0.36 -0.03 3.62
N MET A 256 0.07 0.84 2.70
CA MET A 256 0.29 2.25 3.02
C MET A 256 -0.90 2.92 3.74
N PRO A 257 -2.17 2.71 3.32
CA PRO A 257 -3.31 3.29 4.02
C PRO A 257 -3.45 2.81 5.47
N HIS A 258 -3.05 1.58 5.79
CA HIS A 258 -3.03 1.05 7.15
C HIS A 258 -2.01 1.81 8.01
N VAL A 259 -0.81 2.05 7.47
CA VAL A 259 0.24 2.80 8.16
C VAL A 259 -0.15 4.27 8.34
N GLU A 260 -0.76 4.91 7.34
CA GLU A 260 -1.25 6.28 7.41
C GLU A 260 -2.36 6.47 8.45
N ALA A 261 -3.30 5.52 8.54
CA ALA A 261 -4.32 5.51 9.58
C ALA A 261 -3.69 5.40 10.98
N GLN A 262 -2.75 4.48 11.16
CA GLN A 262 -2.01 4.29 12.41
C GLN A 262 -1.18 5.55 12.78
N ALA A 263 -0.59 6.23 11.79
CA ALA A 263 0.11 7.49 12.00
C ALA A 263 -0.84 8.57 12.57
N CYS A 264 -2.10 8.59 12.13
CA CYS A 264 -3.15 9.44 12.67
C CYS A 264 -3.72 8.96 14.02
N GLY A 265 -3.18 7.89 14.60
CA GLY A 265 -3.68 7.32 15.84
C GLY A 265 -5.04 6.59 15.70
N ILE A 266 -5.38 6.15 14.49
CA ILE A 266 -6.62 5.43 14.21
C ILE A 266 -6.33 3.92 14.22
N PRO A 267 -7.05 3.12 15.02
CA PRO A 267 -6.90 1.68 15.03
C PRO A 267 -7.33 1.06 13.69
N VAL A 268 -6.67 -0.01 13.31
CA VAL A 268 -6.90 -0.70 12.04
C VAL A 268 -7.71 -1.98 12.27
N LEU A 269 -8.71 -2.23 11.43
CA LEU A 269 -9.38 -3.52 11.28
C LEU A 269 -9.05 -4.09 9.91
N SER A 270 -8.36 -5.24 9.87
CA SER A 270 -7.86 -5.80 8.62
C SER A 270 -7.82 -7.33 8.65
N VAL A 271 -7.07 -7.96 7.73
CA VAL A 271 -6.90 -9.41 7.63
C VAL A 271 -5.48 -9.83 8.00
N ASP A 272 -5.33 -10.98 8.68
CA ASP A 272 -4.03 -11.57 9.04
C ASP A 272 -3.38 -12.28 7.85
N ALA A 273 -3.02 -11.49 6.82
CA ALA A 273 -2.45 -12.03 5.60
C ALA A 273 -1.50 -11.04 4.90
N MET A 274 -0.64 -11.57 4.07
CA MET A 274 0.25 -10.82 3.17
C MET A 274 1.10 -9.77 3.92
N GLY A 275 1.36 -8.62 3.28
CA GLY A 275 2.15 -7.53 3.87
C GLY A 275 1.47 -6.80 5.05
N ILE A 276 0.17 -6.99 5.24
CA ILE A 276 -0.57 -6.38 6.35
C ILE A 276 -0.07 -6.86 7.71
N LYS A 277 0.33 -8.13 7.81
CA LYS A 277 0.89 -8.74 9.04
C LYS A 277 2.13 -8.00 9.58
N GLU A 278 2.81 -7.26 8.74
CA GLU A 278 4.02 -6.53 9.10
C GLU A 278 3.73 -5.07 9.48
N THR A 279 2.57 -4.57 9.10
CA THR A 279 2.18 -3.17 9.35
C THR A 279 1.19 -3.02 10.49
N VAL A 280 0.46 -4.08 10.86
CA VAL A 280 -0.53 -4.06 11.94
C VAL A 280 -0.19 -5.13 12.97
N VAL A 281 -0.11 -4.74 14.24
CA VAL A 281 0.09 -5.66 15.37
C VAL A 281 -1.27 -5.98 15.99
N HIS A 282 -1.70 -7.25 15.82
CA HIS A 282 -3.00 -7.71 16.33
C HIS A 282 -3.13 -7.50 17.85
N GLY A 283 -4.25 -6.91 18.28
CA GLY A 283 -4.53 -6.62 19.70
C GLY A 283 -3.78 -5.41 20.27
N GLU A 284 -2.78 -4.85 19.55
CA GLU A 284 -1.99 -3.70 19.99
C GLU A 284 -2.26 -2.44 19.17
N THR A 285 -2.19 -2.53 17.83
CA THR A 285 -2.41 -1.38 16.93
C THR A 285 -3.70 -1.49 16.13
N GLY A 286 -4.40 -2.62 16.24
CA GLY A 286 -5.65 -2.93 15.56
C GLY A 286 -6.04 -4.38 15.73
N PHE A 287 -7.06 -4.81 14.97
CA PHE A 287 -7.49 -6.20 14.89
C PHE A 287 -7.23 -6.78 13.51
N LEU A 288 -6.70 -8.01 13.49
CA LEU A 288 -6.54 -8.80 12.28
C LEU A 288 -7.50 -9.99 12.33
N ALA A 289 -8.46 -10.03 11.42
CA ALA A 289 -9.34 -11.16 11.18
C ALA A 289 -8.57 -12.31 10.53
N GLY A 290 -8.92 -13.54 10.82
CA GLY A 290 -8.41 -14.71 10.12
C GLY A 290 -8.78 -14.69 8.63
N VAL A 291 -8.11 -15.53 7.85
CA VAL A 291 -8.43 -15.75 6.44
C VAL A 291 -9.62 -16.68 6.33
N GLY A 292 -10.70 -16.24 5.70
CA GLY A 292 -11.86 -17.06 5.41
C GLY A 292 -11.73 -17.87 4.12
N GLU A 293 -11.03 -17.31 3.12
CA GLU A 293 -10.81 -17.96 1.82
C GLU A 293 -9.45 -17.57 1.24
N TRP A 294 -8.71 -18.56 0.72
CA TRP A 294 -7.50 -18.35 -0.07
C TRP A 294 -7.84 -18.44 -1.56
N ILE A 295 -7.51 -17.42 -2.34
CA ILE A 295 -7.77 -17.36 -3.77
C ILE A 295 -6.48 -17.66 -4.51
N SER A 296 -6.52 -18.76 -5.31
CA SER A 296 -5.38 -19.20 -6.11
C SER A 296 -5.71 -19.18 -7.59
N ILE A 297 -4.69 -18.93 -8.41
CA ILE A 297 -4.77 -19.02 -9.87
C ILE A 297 -3.80 -20.08 -10.40
N GLY A 298 -4.26 -20.90 -11.35
CA GLY A 298 -3.42 -21.89 -12.05
C GLY A 298 -2.78 -21.35 -13.32
N GLU A 299 -3.26 -20.21 -13.79
CA GLU A 299 -2.79 -19.54 -15.01
C GLU A 299 -3.10 -18.05 -14.97
N CYS A 300 -2.37 -17.25 -15.74
CA CYS A 300 -2.63 -15.83 -15.92
C CYS A 300 -2.37 -15.39 -17.37
N GLU A 301 -3.11 -14.40 -17.84
CA GLU A 301 -2.83 -13.72 -19.09
C GLU A 301 -1.71 -12.70 -18.87
N VAL A 302 -0.69 -12.72 -19.72
CA VAL A 302 0.45 -11.79 -19.73
C VAL A 302 0.61 -11.18 -21.11
N GLY A 303 1.25 -10.02 -21.17
CA GLY A 303 1.43 -9.30 -22.43
C GLY A 303 2.69 -8.43 -22.44
N VAL A 304 2.63 -7.38 -23.23
CA VAL A 304 3.78 -6.47 -23.43
C VAL A 304 4.20 -5.78 -22.12
N GLU A 305 3.26 -5.50 -21.24
CA GLU A 305 3.53 -4.89 -19.93
C GLU A 305 4.35 -5.80 -19.01
N GLU A 306 4.22 -7.13 -19.16
CA GLU A 306 5.00 -8.13 -18.45
C GLU A 306 6.23 -8.61 -19.24
N GLY A 307 6.59 -7.90 -20.34
CA GLY A 307 7.76 -8.17 -21.15
C GLY A 307 7.60 -9.33 -22.15
N TYR A 308 6.38 -9.71 -22.45
CA TYR A 308 6.12 -10.70 -23.48
C TYR A 308 5.82 -10.02 -24.83
N PRO A 309 6.28 -10.59 -25.97
CA PRO A 309 6.10 -9.95 -27.28
C PRO A 309 4.63 -9.87 -27.72
N GLU A 310 3.78 -10.71 -27.17
CA GLU A 310 2.35 -10.78 -27.46
C GLU A 310 1.58 -11.30 -26.23
N ARG A 311 0.28 -11.09 -26.22
CA ARG A 311 -0.61 -11.65 -25.19
C ARG A 311 -0.60 -13.16 -25.25
N ARG A 312 -0.41 -13.79 -24.11
CA ARG A 312 -0.45 -15.24 -23.97
C ARG A 312 -0.87 -15.66 -22.58
N LEU A 313 -1.33 -16.89 -22.46
CA LEU A 313 -1.64 -17.53 -21.19
C LEU A 313 -0.39 -18.24 -20.67
N VAL A 314 0.04 -17.85 -19.46
CA VAL A 314 1.09 -18.55 -18.71
C VAL A 314 0.44 -19.48 -17.71
N LYS A 315 0.73 -20.77 -17.77
CA LYS A 315 0.27 -21.77 -16.81
C LYS A 315 1.33 -21.99 -15.75
N PHE A 316 0.89 -22.01 -14.50
CA PHE A 316 1.76 -22.31 -13.37
C PHE A 316 1.78 -23.83 -13.12
N PRO A 317 2.94 -24.44 -12.82
CA PRO A 317 3.04 -25.85 -12.45
C PRO A 317 2.17 -26.19 -11.23
N GLU A 318 2.08 -25.25 -10.29
CA GLU A 318 1.22 -25.30 -9.11
C GLU A 318 0.42 -24.00 -9.00
N PRO A 319 -0.86 -24.05 -8.58
CA PRO A 319 -1.65 -22.84 -8.36
C PRO A 319 -0.98 -21.89 -7.38
N LYS A 320 -1.01 -20.61 -7.68
CA LYS A 320 -0.40 -19.55 -6.86
C LYS A 320 -1.47 -18.79 -6.09
N VAL A 321 -1.29 -18.68 -4.79
CA VAL A 321 -2.12 -17.80 -3.95
C VAL A 321 -1.84 -16.37 -4.34
N VAL A 322 -2.87 -15.66 -4.77
CA VAL A 322 -2.78 -14.25 -5.24
C VAL A 322 -3.63 -13.31 -4.42
N ALA A 323 -4.65 -13.81 -3.73
CA ALA A 323 -5.54 -12.99 -2.91
C ALA A 323 -6.14 -13.81 -1.76
N VAL A 324 -6.76 -13.12 -0.83
CA VAL A 324 -7.52 -13.69 0.30
C VAL A 324 -8.87 -12.99 0.45
N ARG A 325 -9.81 -13.66 1.12
CA ARG A 325 -10.97 -13.00 1.71
C ARG A 325 -10.88 -13.13 3.23
N ALA A 326 -11.10 -12.05 3.94
CA ALA A 326 -11.13 -12.06 5.39
C ALA A 326 -12.34 -12.84 5.91
N ASN A 327 -12.18 -13.50 7.06
CA ASN A 327 -13.29 -14.10 7.79
C ASN A 327 -14.25 -12.98 8.28
N THR A 328 -15.49 -13.03 7.85
CA THR A 328 -16.47 -11.98 8.15
C THR A 328 -17.02 -12.02 9.56
N ASP A 329 -16.90 -13.15 10.27
CA ASP A 329 -17.27 -13.26 11.67
C ASP A 329 -16.22 -12.60 12.56
N ASP A 330 -14.93 -12.85 12.29
CA ASP A 330 -13.83 -12.19 12.97
C ASP A 330 -13.82 -10.67 12.73
N LEU A 331 -14.15 -10.23 11.49
CA LEU A 331 -14.30 -8.81 11.17
C LEU A 331 -15.47 -8.18 11.95
N ALA A 332 -16.59 -8.90 12.10
CA ALA A 332 -17.76 -8.44 12.85
C ALA A 332 -17.40 -8.29 14.35
N GLU A 333 -16.74 -9.29 14.94
CA GLU A 333 -16.29 -9.24 16.34
C GLU A 333 -15.31 -8.09 16.56
N GLY A 334 -14.29 -7.95 15.72
CA GLY A 334 -13.30 -6.86 15.80
C GLY A 334 -13.93 -5.48 15.62
N ALA A 335 -14.88 -5.34 14.69
CA ALA A 335 -15.63 -4.10 14.49
C ALA A 335 -16.46 -3.74 15.72
N LEU A 336 -17.21 -4.70 16.27
CA LEU A 336 -18.04 -4.48 17.45
C LEU A 336 -17.18 -4.07 18.65
N GLN A 337 -16.06 -4.75 18.88
CA GLN A 337 -15.14 -4.41 19.98
C GLN A 337 -14.58 -2.99 19.81
N LEU A 338 -14.13 -2.59 18.61
CA LEU A 338 -13.62 -1.25 18.33
C LEU A 338 -14.71 -0.16 18.41
N MET A 339 -15.98 -0.50 18.17
CA MET A 339 -17.09 0.45 18.26
C MET A 339 -17.60 0.65 19.70
N THR A 340 -17.44 -0.33 20.57
CA THR A 340 -18.03 -0.34 21.92
C THR A 340 -17.04 -0.05 23.04
N ASP A 341 -15.71 -0.22 22.84
CA ASP A 341 -14.68 0.02 23.86
C ASP A 341 -13.78 1.21 23.50
N ASP A 342 -14.24 2.43 23.77
CA ASP A 342 -13.49 3.67 23.54
C ASP A 342 -12.13 3.72 24.27
N LYS A 343 -12.00 3.05 25.42
CA LYS A 343 -10.71 3.01 26.16
C LYS A 343 -9.69 2.14 25.43
N SER A 344 -10.10 1.00 24.90
CA SER A 344 -9.22 0.15 24.07
C SER A 344 -8.85 0.86 22.77
N VAL A 345 -9.78 1.51 22.11
CA VAL A 345 -9.53 2.33 20.91
C VAL A 345 -8.48 3.41 21.18
N GLY A 346 -8.60 4.14 22.28
CA GLY A 346 -7.60 5.18 22.65
C GLY A 346 -6.20 4.60 22.94
N ARG A 347 -6.12 3.44 23.60
CA ARG A 347 -4.84 2.72 23.82
C ARG A 347 -4.24 2.24 22.51
N MET A 348 -5.05 1.59 21.66
CA MET A 348 -4.63 1.09 20.35
C MET A 348 -4.18 2.21 19.43
N GLY A 349 -4.92 3.31 19.35
CA GLY A 349 -4.53 4.48 18.57
C GLY A 349 -3.18 5.07 18.99
N SER A 350 -2.95 5.17 20.32
CA SER A 350 -1.67 5.63 20.85
C SER A 350 -0.53 4.64 20.55
N ALA A 351 -0.77 3.33 20.63
CA ALA A 351 0.20 2.31 20.28
C ALA A 351 0.47 2.29 18.78
N ALA A 352 -0.56 2.43 17.94
CA ALA A 352 -0.50 2.53 16.49
C ALA A 352 0.41 3.69 16.05
N ARG A 353 0.21 4.88 16.63
CA ARG A 353 1.08 6.05 16.37
C ARG A 353 2.54 5.76 16.68
N ARG A 354 2.84 5.26 17.87
CA ARG A 354 4.22 4.91 18.27
C ARG A 354 4.83 3.81 17.40
N HIS A 355 4.02 2.86 16.95
CA HIS A 355 4.48 1.81 16.03
C HIS A 355 4.97 2.39 14.72
N VAL A 356 4.20 3.31 14.13
CA VAL A 356 4.59 3.98 12.88
C VAL A 356 5.82 4.86 13.07
N GLU A 357 5.88 5.66 14.11
CA GLU A 357 7.03 6.51 14.41
C GLU A 357 8.35 5.73 14.53
N ARG A 358 8.29 4.52 15.08
CA ARG A 358 9.49 3.69 15.27
C ARG A 358 9.92 2.93 14.02
N ASN A 359 8.97 2.53 13.18
CA ASN A 359 9.24 1.54 12.13
C ASN A 359 9.13 2.10 10.72
N PHE A 360 8.35 3.18 10.53
CA PHE A 360 7.94 3.64 9.21
C PHE A 360 8.17 5.15 8.97
N ASP A 361 8.98 5.85 9.78
CA ASP A 361 9.37 7.22 9.42
C ASP A 361 10.11 7.20 8.07
N TYR A 362 9.60 7.95 7.09
CA TYR A 362 10.17 7.96 5.74
C TYR A 362 11.65 8.40 5.70
N ARG A 363 12.11 9.20 6.67
CA ARG A 363 13.49 9.65 6.80
C ARG A 363 14.41 8.50 7.21
N ASP A 364 13.97 7.69 8.16
CA ASP A 364 14.71 6.49 8.59
C ASP A 364 14.72 5.42 7.49
N VAL A 365 13.59 5.29 6.77
CA VAL A 365 13.50 4.42 5.57
C VAL A 365 14.50 4.87 4.51
N ALA A 366 14.54 6.15 4.16
CA ALA A 366 15.47 6.69 3.18
C ALA A 366 16.93 6.45 3.58
N LYS A 367 17.27 6.65 4.86
CA LYS A 367 18.61 6.38 5.39
C LYS A 367 18.97 4.90 5.25
N ARG A 368 18.07 3.98 5.63
CA ARG A 368 18.32 2.53 5.47
C ARG A 368 18.52 2.15 4.00
N VAL A 369 17.72 2.69 3.09
CA VAL A 369 17.90 2.46 1.63
C VAL A 369 19.27 2.93 1.16
N MET A 370 19.69 4.13 1.58
CA MET A 370 21.02 4.66 1.27
C MET A 370 22.13 3.74 1.80
N ASP A 371 22.05 3.29 3.05
CA ASP A 371 23.03 2.40 3.68
C ASP A 371 23.12 1.06 2.95
N LEU A 372 22.00 0.45 2.59
CA LEU A 372 21.92 -0.80 1.83
C LEU A 372 22.56 -0.65 0.44
N ILE A 373 22.32 0.46 -0.25
CA ILE A 373 22.95 0.74 -1.55
C ILE A 373 24.45 0.88 -1.37
N ALA A 374 24.89 1.63 -0.37
CA ALA A 374 26.31 1.82 -0.08
C ALA A 374 27.04 0.52 0.30
N GLU A 375 26.35 -0.41 0.94
CA GLU A 375 26.88 -1.72 1.33
C GLU A 375 26.94 -2.71 0.16
N ARG A 376 25.84 -2.83 -0.60
CA ARG A 376 25.63 -3.93 -1.54
C ARG A 376 25.88 -3.60 -3.00
N VAL A 377 25.85 -2.31 -3.39
CA VAL A 377 26.00 -1.91 -4.80
C VAL A 377 27.45 -1.50 -5.08
N PRO A 378 28.19 -2.27 -5.91
CA PRO A 378 29.57 -1.96 -6.24
C PRO A 378 29.73 -0.55 -6.84
N GLY A 379 30.69 0.23 -6.35
CA GLY A 379 30.98 1.57 -6.86
C GLY A 379 30.05 2.68 -6.39
N ALA A 380 28.97 2.38 -5.64
CA ALA A 380 28.01 3.40 -5.18
C ALA A 380 28.64 4.41 -4.19
N ARG A 381 29.65 4.01 -3.41
CA ARG A 381 30.34 4.89 -2.42
C ARG A 381 31.34 5.88 -3.05
N SER A 382 31.85 5.61 -4.24
CA SER A 382 33.01 6.30 -4.83
C SER A 382 32.65 7.44 -5.81
N ALA A 383 31.40 7.89 -5.86
CA ALA A 383 30.96 8.98 -6.73
C ALA A 383 30.55 10.22 -5.95
#